data_b425819e342e0e50c226ffd3b05e50ca
#
_entry.id   b425819e342e0e50c226ffd3b05e50ca
#
_cell.length_a   1.000
_cell.length_b   1.000
_cell.length_c   1.000
_cell.angle_alpha   90.00
_cell.angle_beta   90.00
_cell.angle_gamma   90.00
#
_symmetry.space_group_name_H-M   'P 1'
#
loop_
_entity.id
_entity.type
_entity.pdbx_description
1 polymer ?
#
loop_
_entity_poly.entity_id
_entity_poly.type
_entity_poly.pdbx_seq_one_letter_code
_entity_poly.pdbx_strand_id
1 'polypeptide(L)'
;DSAGDTTQDGERDPERDAPRPAIPVLDLPPDAGLVDVLEELRERCGPPSLAEALEAAVAVAGLEPGAEEDLVDQARWAAALPRVRLSLRRSWEYDESLDLEPDPAEGKYGVDTDDDLEVGVTAQWDLGSIVAPPEAVTARRLELEAARARQALRAEVTRAYFERCLLRLEWQAGSGDAGRRAELVWRIAEAEARLDALTGGLLREETSGAEPEDRNPTWSNAAPDGTM
;
A
#
# COMPACT_ATOMS: atom_id res chain seq x y z
N ASP A 1 16.26 66.61 23.84
CA ASP A 1 16.33 65.41 24.66
C ASP A 1 14.90 64.97 25.02
N SER A 2 14.35 64.11 24.24
CA SER A 2 13.05 63.46 24.49
C SER A 2 13.24 61.97 24.39
N ALA A 3 13.35 61.35 25.55
CA ALA A 3 13.32 59.90 25.71
C ALA A 3 11.86 59.40 25.48
N GLY A 4 11.64 58.71 24.38
CA GLY A 4 10.40 58.02 24.12
C GLY A 4 10.39 56.68 24.86
N ASP A 5 9.58 56.59 25.89
CA ASP A 5 9.23 55.39 26.63
C ASP A 5 8.23 54.59 25.79
N THR A 6 8.73 53.55 25.13
CA THR A 6 7.89 52.58 24.37
C THR A 6 7.47 51.50 25.32
N THR A 7 6.35 51.71 25.98
CA THR A 7 5.65 50.64 26.73
C THR A 7 5.22 49.57 25.75
N GLN A 8 5.96 48.47 25.73
CA GLN A 8 5.60 47.25 25.02
C GLN A 8 4.46 46.57 25.81
N ASP A 9 3.23 46.90 25.43
CA ASP A 9 2.08 46.09 25.85
C ASP A 9 2.25 44.67 25.32
N GLY A 10 2.67 43.79 26.21
CA GLY A 10 2.77 42.37 25.92
C GLY A 10 1.39 41.82 25.59
N GLU A 11 1.15 41.67 24.30
CA GLU A 11 -0.01 40.98 23.75
C GLU A 11 -0.04 39.56 24.34
N ARG A 12 -0.91 39.38 25.35
CA ARG A 12 -1.16 38.08 25.97
C ARG A 12 -1.77 37.19 24.92
N ASP A 13 -1.01 36.19 24.50
CA ASP A 13 -1.44 35.14 23.60
C ASP A 13 -2.59 34.36 24.27
N PRO A 14 -3.84 34.47 23.79
CA PRO A 14 -5.00 33.81 24.40
C PRO A 14 -4.96 32.31 24.28
N GLU A 15 -4.09 31.75 23.44
CA GLU A 15 -3.92 30.32 23.22
C GLU A 15 -3.16 29.62 24.38
N ARG A 16 -2.46 30.39 25.23
CA ARG A 16 -1.66 29.85 26.34
C ARG A 16 -2.46 29.51 27.59
N ASP A 17 -3.68 30.06 27.71
CA ASP A 17 -4.59 29.87 28.83
C ASP A 17 -5.71 28.87 28.56
N ALA A 18 -5.70 28.15 27.44
CA ALA A 18 -6.64 27.07 27.19
C ALA A 18 -6.43 25.98 28.27
N PRO A 19 -7.47 25.61 29.02
CA PRO A 19 -7.37 24.58 30.04
C PRO A 19 -6.85 23.29 29.38
N ARG A 20 -5.69 22.82 29.86
CA ARG A 20 -5.15 21.53 29.40
C ARG A 20 -6.25 20.49 29.60
N PRO A 21 -6.50 19.63 28.58
CA PRO A 21 -7.49 18.56 28.73
C PRO A 21 -7.14 17.77 29.99
N ALA A 22 -8.13 17.60 30.88
CA ALA A 22 -7.97 16.78 32.05
C ALA A 22 -7.63 15.34 31.58
N ILE A 23 -6.41 14.93 31.83
CA ILE A 23 -6.00 13.53 31.58
C ILE A 23 -6.91 12.69 32.48
N PRO A 24 -7.70 11.74 31.93
CA PRO A 24 -8.52 10.88 32.75
C PRO A 24 -7.63 10.20 33.78
N VAL A 25 -7.99 10.34 35.05
CA VAL A 25 -7.28 9.69 36.14
C VAL A 25 -7.50 8.19 35.96
N LEU A 26 -6.46 7.49 35.53
CA LEU A 26 -6.46 6.05 35.57
C LEU A 26 -6.49 5.63 37.05
N ASP A 27 -7.50 4.85 37.45
CA ASP A 27 -7.58 4.24 38.80
C ASP A 27 -6.59 3.11 38.90
N LEU A 28 -5.30 3.46 38.81
CA LEU A 28 -4.21 2.53 38.97
C LEU A 28 -3.70 2.55 40.41
N PRO A 29 -3.32 1.40 40.97
CA PRO A 29 -2.65 1.36 42.24
C PRO A 29 -1.35 2.18 42.19
N PRO A 30 -0.95 2.85 43.26
CA PRO A 30 0.19 3.77 43.29
C PRO A 30 1.54 3.10 42.94
N ASP A 31 1.58 1.80 42.92
CA ASP A 31 2.71 0.94 42.60
C ASP A 31 2.58 0.28 41.18
N ALA A 32 1.56 0.64 40.43
CA ALA A 32 1.36 0.09 39.09
C ALA A 32 2.56 0.36 38.18
N GLY A 33 3.07 -0.67 37.58
CA GLY A 33 4.14 -0.59 36.60
C GLY A 33 3.65 -0.01 35.26
N LEU A 34 4.58 0.41 34.44
CA LEU A 34 4.24 0.92 33.08
C LEU A 34 3.45 -0.12 32.26
N VAL A 35 3.71 -1.41 32.49
CA VAL A 35 3.02 -2.51 31.79
C VAL A 35 1.55 -2.54 32.14
N ASP A 36 1.23 -2.42 33.45
CA ASP A 36 -0.14 -2.44 33.96
C ASP A 36 -0.94 -1.24 33.41
N VAL A 37 -0.29 -0.07 33.31
CA VAL A 37 -0.87 1.13 32.70
C VAL A 37 -1.20 0.91 31.24
N LEU A 38 -0.30 0.28 30.49
CA LEU A 38 -0.49 0.03 29.08
C LEU A 38 -1.58 -1.03 28.82
N GLU A 39 -1.68 -2.04 29.68
CA GLU A 39 -2.74 -3.04 29.58
C GLU A 39 -4.11 -2.43 29.86
N GLU A 40 -4.25 -1.65 30.92
CA GLU A 40 -5.48 -0.93 31.25
C GLU A 40 -5.89 0.04 30.12
N LEU A 41 -4.93 0.78 29.55
CA LEU A 41 -5.19 1.64 28.38
C LEU A 41 -5.67 0.83 27.20
N ARG A 42 -5.07 -0.33 26.94
CA ARG A 42 -5.45 -1.22 25.85
C ARG A 42 -6.88 -1.74 25.99
N GLU A 43 -7.28 -2.16 27.19
CA GLU A 43 -8.65 -2.63 27.46
C GLU A 43 -9.68 -1.51 27.26
N ARG A 44 -9.38 -0.30 27.73
CA ARG A 44 -10.26 0.86 27.58
C ARG A 44 -10.38 1.39 26.16
N CYS A 45 -9.35 1.21 25.33
CA CYS A 45 -9.40 1.60 23.93
C CYS A 45 -10.39 0.78 23.11
N GLY A 46 -10.67 -0.44 23.57
CA GLY A 46 -11.53 -1.39 22.86
C GLY A 46 -10.95 -1.86 21.53
N PRO A 47 -11.63 -2.81 20.87
CA PRO A 47 -11.17 -3.34 19.59
C PRO A 47 -11.17 -2.28 18.48
N PRO A 48 -10.40 -2.53 17.40
CA PRO A 48 -9.37 -3.55 17.27
C PRO A 48 -8.14 -3.25 18.12
N SER A 49 -7.28 -4.23 18.34
CA SER A 49 -5.98 -4.00 18.96
C SER A 49 -5.04 -3.27 18.01
N LEU A 50 -3.99 -2.62 18.55
CA LEU A 50 -2.97 -1.97 17.69
C LEU A 50 -2.29 -2.97 16.76
N ALA A 51 -2.08 -4.22 17.22
CA ALA A 51 -1.45 -5.26 16.40
C ALA A 51 -2.30 -5.61 15.18
N GLU A 52 -3.59 -5.85 15.39
CA GLU A 52 -4.56 -6.13 14.31
C GLU A 52 -4.66 -4.96 13.31
N ALA A 53 -4.73 -3.73 13.82
CA ALA A 53 -4.74 -2.55 12.96
C ALA A 53 -3.47 -2.40 12.12
N LEU A 54 -2.28 -2.69 12.68
CA LEU A 54 -1.02 -2.66 11.96
C LEU A 54 -0.91 -3.76 10.90
N GLU A 55 -1.38 -4.97 11.22
CA GLU A 55 -1.39 -6.10 10.29
C GLU A 55 -2.33 -5.83 9.13
N ALA A 56 -3.57 -5.41 9.40
CA ALA A 56 -4.55 -5.06 8.39
C ALA A 56 -4.05 -3.94 7.46
N ALA A 57 -3.45 -2.90 8.02
CA ALA A 57 -2.92 -1.80 7.23
C ALA A 57 -1.78 -2.23 6.29
N VAL A 58 -0.87 -3.10 6.75
CA VAL A 58 0.22 -3.62 5.93
C VAL A 58 -0.31 -4.50 4.81
N ALA A 59 -1.31 -5.35 5.10
CA ALA A 59 -1.97 -6.21 4.12
C ALA A 59 -2.69 -5.39 3.03
N VAL A 60 -3.49 -4.39 3.43
CA VAL A 60 -4.22 -3.50 2.51
C VAL A 60 -3.27 -2.69 1.62
N ALA A 61 -2.14 -2.25 2.17
CA ALA A 61 -1.14 -1.52 1.40
C ALA A 61 -0.31 -2.42 0.46
N GLY A 62 -0.42 -3.74 0.53
CA GLY A 62 0.39 -4.68 -0.24
C GLY A 62 1.88 -4.59 0.11
N LEU A 63 2.21 -4.20 1.34
CA LEU A 63 3.58 -3.99 1.80
C LEU A 63 4.09 -5.18 2.64
N GLU A 64 3.65 -6.38 2.34
CA GLU A 64 4.10 -7.59 3.03
C GLU A 64 5.60 -7.82 2.80
N PRO A 65 6.35 -8.26 3.81
CA PRO A 65 7.75 -8.58 3.64
C PRO A 65 7.92 -9.84 2.79
N GLY A 66 8.91 -9.83 1.88
CA GLY A 66 9.29 -10.98 1.07
C GLY A 66 8.84 -10.96 -0.39
N ALA A 67 7.91 -10.11 -0.78
CA ALA A 67 7.47 -9.99 -2.18
C ALA A 67 8.63 -9.63 -3.14
N GLU A 68 9.65 -8.96 -2.64
CA GLU A 68 10.82 -8.55 -3.43
C GLU A 68 11.82 -9.70 -3.65
N GLU A 69 11.88 -10.71 -2.78
CA GLU A 69 12.77 -11.86 -2.90
C GLU A 69 12.38 -12.72 -4.11
N ASP A 70 11.09 -12.88 -4.35
CA ASP A 70 10.56 -13.61 -5.50
C ASP A 70 11.00 -12.97 -6.84
N LEU A 71 11.12 -11.65 -6.90
CA LEU A 71 11.58 -10.94 -8.10
C LEU A 71 13.05 -11.23 -8.42
N VAL A 72 13.91 -11.33 -7.41
CA VAL A 72 15.33 -11.66 -7.59
C VAL A 72 15.49 -13.09 -8.07
N ASP A 73 14.77 -14.02 -7.49
CA ASP A 73 14.81 -15.43 -7.90
C ASP A 73 14.21 -15.62 -9.30
N GLN A 74 13.13 -14.95 -9.63
CA GLN A 74 12.57 -14.94 -10.97
C GLN A 74 13.55 -14.37 -12.01
N ALA A 75 14.27 -13.29 -11.67
CA ALA A 75 15.30 -12.72 -12.53
C ALA A 75 16.46 -13.68 -12.76
N ARG A 76 16.92 -14.43 -11.73
CA ARG A 76 17.95 -15.46 -11.86
C ARG A 76 17.51 -16.60 -12.78
N TRP A 77 16.29 -17.08 -12.63
CA TRP A 77 15.74 -18.11 -13.50
C TRP A 77 15.57 -17.63 -14.95
N ALA A 78 15.13 -16.39 -15.14
CA ALA A 78 15.06 -15.79 -16.48
C ALA A 78 16.43 -15.66 -17.14
N ALA A 79 17.50 -15.36 -16.37
CA ALA A 79 18.86 -15.28 -16.84
C ALA A 79 19.48 -16.65 -17.19
N ALA A 80 18.98 -17.75 -16.59
CA ALA A 80 19.42 -19.11 -16.92
C ALA A 80 18.91 -19.59 -18.29
N LEU A 81 17.86 -18.95 -18.82
CA LEU A 81 17.31 -19.29 -20.12
C LEU A 81 18.12 -18.62 -21.25
N PRO A 82 18.45 -19.35 -22.34
CA PRO A 82 19.12 -18.77 -23.47
C PRO A 82 18.22 -17.79 -24.24
N ARG A 83 18.80 -16.70 -24.71
CA ARG A 83 18.16 -15.87 -25.73
C ARG A 83 18.28 -16.57 -27.06
N VAL A 84 17.19 -17.14 -27.56
CA VAL A 84 17.14 -17.81 -28.85
C VAL A 84 16.74 -16.80 -29.94
N ARG A 85 17.59 -16.71 -30.95
CA ARG A 85 17.31 -15.92 -32.17
C ARG A 85 17.23 -16.87 -33.34
N LEU A 86 16.09 -16.86 -34.02
CA LEU A 86 15.91 -17.55 -35.28
C LEU A 86 16.07 -16.54 -36.40
N SER A 87 16.93 -16.83 -37.39
CA SER A 87 17.07 -16.06 -38.61
C SER A 87 16.75 -16.92 -39.80
N LEU A 88 15.92 -16.43 -40.67
CA LEU A 88 15.60 -17.04 -41.94
C LEU A 88 15.94 -16.01 -43.04
N ARG A 89 16.84 -16.38 -43.91
CA ARG A 89 17.24 -15.57 -45.03
C ARG A 89 17.05 -16.37 -46.30
N ARG A 90 16.34 -15.80 -47.25
CA ARG A 90 16.23 -16.36 -48.59
C ARG A 90 16.81 -15.34 -49.54
N SER A 91 17.77 -15.77 -50.35
CA SER A 91 18.34 -14.97 -51.45
C SER A 91 18.03 -15.63 -52.77
N TRP A 92 17.61 -14.80 -53.72
CA TRP A 92 17.48 -15.18 -55.10
C TRP A 92 18.50 -14.41 -55.90
N GLU A 93 19.38 -15.13 -56.54
CA GLU A 93 20.34 -14.55 -57.46
C GLU A 93 19.95 -14.98 -58.87
N TYR A 94 19.84 -14.01 -59.71
CA TYR A 94 19.52 -14.23 -61.13
C TYR A 94 20.66 -13.64 -61.93
N ASP A 95 21.49 -14.51 -62.55
CA ASP A 95 22.60 -14.13 -63.38
C ASP A 95 22.26 -14.44 -64.84
N GLU A 96 22.31 -13.39 -65.63
CA GLU A 96 22.12 -13.49 -67.08
C GLU A 96 23.44 -13.18 -67.80
N SER A 97 24.03 -14.20 -68.41
CA SER A 97 25.28 -14.04 -69.18
C SER A 97 25.04 -14.28 -70.65
N LEU A 98 25.46 -13.32 -71.42
CA LEU A 98 25.48 -13.39 -72.90
C LEU A 98 26.92 -13.39 -73.42
N ASP A 99 27.40 -14.57 -73.79
CA ASP A 99 28.70 -14.71 -74.44
C ASP A 99 28.54 -14.53 -75.96
N LEU A 100 29.05 -13.42 -76.46
CA LEU A 100 29.09 -13.13 -77.90
C LEU A 100 30.46 -13.60 -78.44
N GLU A 101 30.49 -14.77 -79.01
CA GLU A 101 31.65 -15.18 -79.76
C GLU A 101 31.73 -14.40 -81.17
N PRO A 102 32.95 -14.26 -81.74
CA PRO A 102 33.16 -13.51 -82.98
C PRO A 102 32.38 -14.07 -84.19
N ASP A 103 31.87 -15.29 -84.04
CA ASP A 103 31.02 -15.91 -85.06
C ASP A 103 29.52 -15.78 -84.63
N PRO A 104 28.71 -14.99 -85.36
CA PRO A 104 27.32 -14.74 -84.93
C PRO A 104 26.39 -15.97 -84.97
N ALA A 105 26.91 -17.13 -85.37
CA ALA A 105 26.15 -18.38 -85.37
C ALA A 105 26.27 -19.19 -84.07
N GLU A 106 27.19 -18.82 -83.18
CA GLU A 106 27.51 -19.62 -81.98
C GLU A 106 27.39 -18.85 -80.63
N GLY A 107 26.55 -17.82 -80.58
CA GLY A 107 26.31 -17.13 -79.29
C GLY A 107 25.61 -18.08 -78.27
N LYS A 108 26.23 -18.24 -77.06
CA LYS A 108 25.64 -18.98 -75.97
C LYS A 108 24.94 -18.03 -75.00
N TYR A 109 23.70 -18.27 -74.76
CA TYR A 109 22.92 -17.60 -73.74
C TYR A 109 22.80 -18.55 -72.52
N GLY A 110 23.30 -18.12 -71.39
CA GLY A 110 23.17 -18.85 -70.09
C GLY A 110 22.32 -18.06 -69.13
N VAL A 111 21.41 -18.75 -68.49
CA VAL A 111 20.63 -18.24 -67.37
C VAL A 111 20.91 -19.16 -66.18
N ASP A 112 21.54 -18.63 -65.19
CA ASP A 112 21.74 -19.32 -63.91
C ASP A 112 20.82 -18.69 -62.86
N THR A 113 20.08 -19.55 -62.17
CA THR A 113 19.16 -19.13 -61.11
C THR A 113 19.54 -19.91 -59.84
N ASP A 114 20.11 -19.18 -58.89
CA ASP A 114 20.42 -19.74 -57.57
C ASP A 114 19.37 -19.28 -56.54
N ASP A 115 18.78 -20.25 -55.83
CA ASP A 115 17.83 -20.03 -54.77
C ASP A 115 18.42 -20.59 -53.47
N ASP A 116 18.98 -19.70 -52.67
CA ASP A 116 19.61 -20.07 -51.40
C ASP A 116 18.70 -19.76 -50.20
N LEU A 117 18.46 -20.77 -49.37
CA LEU A 117 17.74 -20.66 -48.12
C LEU A 117 18.69 -20.88 -46.96
N GLU A 118 18.98 -19.83 -46.21
CA GLU A 118 19.79 -19.85 -45.03
C GLU A 118 18.90 -19.85 -43.80
N VAL A 119 19.02 -20.87 -42.94
CA VAL A 119 18.34 -20.98 -41.66
C VAL A 119 19.38 -20.93 -40.57
N GLY A 120 19.36 -19.86 -39.77
CA GLY A 120 20.30 -19.70 -38.66
C GLY A 120 19.55 -19.76 -37.32
N VAL A 121 20.09 -20.52 -36.37
CA VAL A 121 19.64 -20.57 -34.98
C VAL A 121 20.81 -20.15 -34.11
N THR A 122 20.61 -19.09 -33.34
CA THR A 122 21.61 -18.60 -32.38
C THR A 122 21.02 -18.67 -30.98
N ALA A 123 21.68 -19.39 -30.08
CA ALA A 123 21.37 -19.40 -28.64
C ALA A 123 22.50 -18.69 -27.88
N GLN A 124 22.16 -17.69 -27.12
CA GLN A 124 23.11 -16.89 -26.34
C GLN A 124 22.77 -16.95 -24.87
N TRP A 125 23.73 -17.32 -24.03
CA TRP A 125 23.63 -17.31 -22.58
C TRP A 125 24.42 -16.14 -22.02
N ASP A 126 23.81 -15.41 -21.09
CA ASP A 126 24.48 -14.40 -20.29
C ASP A 126 24.76 -14.96 -18.88
N LEU A 127 25.86 -15.71 -18.77
CA LEU A 127 26.25 -16.34 -17.50
C LEU A 127 26.59 -15.33 -16.41
N GLY A 128 26.94 -14.09 -16.77
CA GLY A 128 27.23 -13.02 -15.83
C GLY A 128 25.99 -12.59 -15.06
N SER A 129 24.86 -12.56 -15.72
CA SER A 129 23.57 -12.17 -15.11
C SER A 129 23.01 -13.24 -14.17
N ILE A 130 23.45 -14.49 -14.25
CA ILE A 130 23.09 -15.53 -13.28
C ILE A 130 23.74 -15.26 -11.91
N VAL A 131 25.00 -14.81 -11.92
CA VAL A 131 25.78 -14.54 -10.70
C VAL A 131 25.44 -13.18 -10.11
N ALA A 132 25.29 -12.17 -10.96
CA ALA A 132 25.01 -10.80 -10.58
C ALA A 132 23.95 -10.21 -11.52
N PRO A 133 22.67 -10.55 -11.33
CA PRO A 133 21.61 -10.00 -12.15
C PRO A 133 21.54 -8.48 -11.95
N PRO A 134 21.49 -7.68 -13.01
CA PRO A 134 21.38 -6.22 -12.91
C PRO A 134 20.10 -5.80 -12.17
N GLU A 135 19.07 -6.65 -12.20
CA GLU A 135 17.82 -6.50 -11.49
C GLU A 135 17.98 -6.55 -9.96
N ALA A 136 19.03 -7.20 -9.44
CA ALA A 136 19.28 -7.30 -8.00
C ALA A 136 19.47 -5.93 -7.34
N VAL A 137 20.10 -4.98 -8.03
CA VAL A 137 20.27 -3.60 -7.53
C VAL A 137 18.92 -2.89 -7.46
N THR A 138 18.08 -3.08 -8.48
CA THR A 138 16.73 -2.52 -8.53
C THR A 138 15.84 -3.14 -7.46
N ALA A 139 15.87 -4.45 -7.29
CA ALA A 139 15.14 -5.17 -6.25
C ALA A 139 15.54 -4.69 -4.84
N ARG A 140 16.85 -4.52 -4.60
CA ARG A 140 17.34 -3.98 -3.33
C ARG A 140 16.87 -2.56 -3.05
N ARG A 141 16.79 -1.74 -4.08
CA ARG A 141 16.23 -0.38 -3.98
C ARG A 141 14.75 -0.41 -3.64
N LEU A 142 13.97 -1.23 -4.34
CA LEU A 142 12.54 -1.42 -4.06
C LEU A 142 12.30 -1.94 -2.65
N GLU A 143 13.12 -2.89 -2.17
CA GLU A 143 13.06 -3.40 -0.80
C GLU A 143 13.25 -2.26 0.24
N LEU A 144 14.24 -1.39 0.02
CA LEU A 144 14.47 -0.25 0.91
C LEU A 144 13.33 0.77 0.86
N GLU A 145 12.77 1.01 -0.30
CA GLU A 145 11.61 1.90 -0.47
C GLU A 145 10.37 1.30 0.21
N ALA A 146 10.09 0.01 0.03
CA ALA A 146 9.01 -0.70 0.69
C ALA A 146 9.19 -0.73 2.23
N ALA A 147 10.42 -0.93 2.72
CA ALA A 147 10.70 -0.88 4.15
C ALA A 147 10.42 0.50 4.75
N ARG A 148 10.78 1.57 4.05
CA ARG A 148 10.48 2.95 4.46
C ARG A 148 8.96 3.22 4.44
N ALA A 149 8.28 2.77 3.39
CA ALA A 149 6.83 2.90 3.28
C ALA A 149 6.11 2.16 4.42
N ARG A 150 6.53 0.92 4.73
CA ARG A 150 6.04 0.15 5.89
C ARG A 150 6.24 0.90 7.22
N GLN A 151 7.41 1.49 7.40
CA GLN A 151 7.70 2.24 8.63
C GLN A 151 6.84 3.51 8.74
N ALA A 152 6.66 4.24 7.65
CA ALA A 152 5.80 5.42 7.60
C ALA A 152 4.34 5.06 7.88
N LEU A 153 3.84 4.00 7.23
CA LEU A 153 2.48 3.49 7.45
C LEU A 153 2.26 3.07 8.91
N ARG A 154 3.20 2.31 9.50
CA ARG A 154 3.11 1.91 10.91
C ARG A 154 3.07 3.11 11.85
N ALA A 155 3.87 4.14 11.59
CA ALA A 155 3.85 5.35 12.41
C ALA A 155 2.52 6.09 12.30
N GLU A 156 1.92 6.14 11.11
CA GLU A 156 0.64 6.79 10.88
C GLU A 156 -0.52 6.02 11.54
N VAL A 157 -0.57 4.70 11.38
CA VAL A 157 -1.57 3.83 12.03
C VAL A 157 -1.47 3.94 13.55
N THR A 158 -0.24 3.90 14.09
CA THR A 158 0.00 4.03 15.53
C THR A 158 -0.51 5.37 16.05
N ARG A 159 -0.26 6.46 15.32
CA ARG A 159 -0.75 7.80 15.67
C ARG A 159 -2.29 7.84 15.68
N ALA A 160 -2.93 7.39 14.61
CA ALA A 160 -4.39 7.36 14.50
C ALA A 160 -5.04 6.50 15.59
N TYR A 161 -4.43 5.35 15.90
CA TYR A 161 -4.88 4.46 16.96
C TYR A 161 -4.87 5.14 18.34
N PHE A 162 -3.75 5.72 18.72
CA PHE A 162 -3.65 6.37 20.03
C PHE A 162 -4.46 7.67 20.11
N GLU A 163 -4.63 8.39 19.00
CA GLU A 163 -5.54 9.53 18.96
C GLU A 163 -6.98 9.11 19.25
N ARG A 164 -7.47 8.05 18.59
CA ARG A 164 -8.78 7.45 18.87
C ARG A 164 -8.90 7.03 20.35
N CYS A 165 -7.87 6.35 20.88
CA CYS A 165 -7.86 5.92 22.28
C CYS A 165 -8.01 7.10 23.26
N LEU A 166 -7.22 8.14 23.09
CA LEU A 166 -7.25 9.32 23.96
C LEU A 166 -8.62 10.01 23.91
N LEU A 167 -9.21 10.16 22.74
CA LEU A 167 -10.53 10.77 22.59
C LEU A 167 -11.63 9.93 23.25
N ARG A 168 -11.56 8.60 23.15
CA ARG A 168 -12.50 7.70 23.82
C ARG A 168 -12.37 7.75 25.35
N LEU A 169 -11.15 7.82 25.86
CA LEU A 169 -10.90 7.98 27.29
C LEU A 169 -11.41 9.33 27.80
N GLU A 170 -11.22 10.42 27.07
CA GLU A 170 -11.76 11.73 27.42
C GLU A 170 -13.31 11.70 27.44
N TRP A 171 -13.91 11.02 26.47
CA TRP A 171 -15.35 10.80 26.44
C TRP A 171 -15.86 10.01 27.66
N GLN A 172 -15.18 8.91 28.03
CA GLN A 172 -15.52 8.07 29.18
C GLN A 172 -15.36 8.81 30.52
N ALA A 173 -14.38 9.70 30.59
CA ALA A 173 -14.17 10.55 31.77
C ALA A 173 -15.30 11.56 32.01
N GLY A 174 -16.25 11.68 31.09
CA GLY A 174 -17.45 12.51 31.25
C GLY A 174 -17.14 14.01 31.28
N SER A 175 -16.03 14.45 30.69
CA SER A 175 -15.59 15.83 30.73
C SER A 175 -16.48 16.75 29.88
N GLY A 176 -16.95 17.82 30.52
CA GLY A 176 -17.43 19.00 29.83
C GLY A 176 -18.93 19.18 29.68
N ASP A 177 -19.28 20.32 29.14
CA ASP A 177 -20.61 20.72 28.77
C ASP A 177 -21.12 20.00 27.50
N ALA A 178 -22.32 20.28 27.07
CA ALA A 178 -22.91 19.67 25.89
C ALA A 178 -22.14 19.98 24.61
N GLY A 179 -21.54 21.17 24.50
CA GLY A 179 -20.72 21.57 23.36
C GLY A 179 -19.44 20.75 23.25
N ARG A 180 -18.73 20.60 24.35
CA ARG A 180 -17.51 19.76 24.38
C ARG A 180 -17.81 18.29 24.07
N ARG A 181 -18.93 17.76 24.55
CA ARG A 181 -19.35 16.40 24.22
C ARG A 181 -19.63 16.22 22.73
N ALA A 182 -20.33 17.18 22.11
CA ALA A 182 -20.58 17.14 20.68
C ALA A 182 -19.26 17.19 19.85
N GLU A 183 -18.31 18.04 20.27
CA GLU A 183 -16.98 18.09 19.65
C GLU A 183 -16.23 16.78 19.77
N LEU A 184 -16.24 16.13 20.94
CA LEU A 184 -15.58 14.84 21.15
C LEU A 184 -16.17 13.74 20.27
N VAL A 185 -17.50 13.68 20.14
CA VAL A 185 -18.15 12.71 19.24
C VAL A 185 -17.67 12.89 17.80
N TRP A 186 -17.59 14.12 17.34
CA TRP A 186 -17.10 14.41 15.99
C TRP A 186 -15.63 14.00 15.80
N ARG A 187 -14.78 14.35 16.75
CA ARG A 187 -13.33 13.99 16.69
C ARG A 187 -13.10 12.48 16.80
N ILE A 188 -13.89 11.78 17.58
CA ILE A 188 -13.86 10.30 17.64
C ILE A 188 -14.22 9.74 16.29
N ALA A 189 -15.32 10.20 15.69
CA ALA A 189 -15.74 9.74 14.37
C ALA A 189 -14.70 10.03 13.28
N GLU A 190 -14.01 11.17 13.33
CA GLU A 190 -12.91 11.50 12.42
C GLU A 190 -11.72 10.56 12.61
N ALA A 191 -11.30 10.31 13.85
CA ALA A 191 -10.19 9.42 14.14
C ALA A 191 -10.51 7.96 13.75
N GLU A 192 -11.74 7.51 13.96
CA GLU A 192 -12.22 6.20 13.53
C GLU A 192 -12.26 6.08 12.01
N ALA A 193 -12.78 7.08 11.30
CA ALA A 193 -12.78 7.08 9.83
C ALA A 193 -11.36 7.07 9.25
N ARG A 194 -10.43 7.78 9.88
CA ARG A 194 -9.02 7.77 9.47
C ARG A 194 -8.38 6.41 9.67
N LEU A 195 -8.60 5.79 10.83
CA LEU A 195 -8.07 4.45 11.12
C LEU A 195 -8.69 3.42 10.18
N ASP A 196 -10.00 3.50 9.94
CA ASP A 196 -10.74 2.64 9.01
C ASP A 196 -10.22 2.75 7.58
N ALA A 197 -9.92 3.96 7.12
CA ALA A 197 -9.33 4.19 5.80
C ALA A 197 -7.92 3.57 5.67
N LEU A 198 -7.11 3.60 6.74
CA LEU A 198 -5.76 3.02 6.76
C LEU A 198 -5.78 1.48 6.83
N THR A 199 -6.81 0.90 7.45
CA THR A 199 -6.93 -0.55 7.69
C THR A 199 -7.88 -1.25 6.73
N GLY A 200 -8.44 -0.53 5.74
CA GLY A 200 -9.32 -1.11 4.73
C GLY A 200 -10.71 -1.50 5.22
N GLY A 201 -11.20 -0.88 6.29
CA GLY A 201 -12.56 -1.11 6.79
C GLY A 201 -12.65 -2.03 8.01
N LEU A 202 -11.55 -2.30 8.69
CA LEU A 202 -11.49 -3.20 9.85
C LEU A 202 -12.50 -2.84 10.95
N LEU A 203 -12.72 -1.54 11.20
CA LEU A 203 -13.69 -1.08 12.22
C LEU A 203 -15.14 -1.34 11.81
N ARG A 204 -15.45 -1.35 10.52
CA ARG A 204 -16.81 -1.64 10.01
C ARG A 204 -17.15 -3.11 10.09
N GLU A 205 -16.18 -3.97 9.85
CA GLU A 205 -16.37 -5.42 9.94
C GLU A 205 -16.72 -5.84 11.37
N GLU A 206 -16.04 -5.27 12.37
CA GLU A 206 -16.33 -5.53 13.78
C GLU A 206 -17.74 -5.06 14.19
N THR A 207 -18.17 -3.88 13.70
CA THR A 207 -19.50 -3.37 14.00
C THR A 207 -20.60 -4.16 13.28
N SER A 208 -20.33 -4.68 12.09
CA SER A 208 -21.29 -5.51 11.32
C SER A 208 -21.43 -6.93 11.89
N GLY A 209 -20.36 -7.48 12.46
CA GLY A 209 -20.38 -8.80 13.11
C GLY A 209 -21.09 -8.83 14.47
N ALA A 210 -21.36 -7.67 15.06
CA ALA A 210 -22.02 -7.52 16.36
C ALA A 210 -23.53 -7.30 16.27
N GLU A 211 -24.15 -7.34 15.07
CA GLU A 211 -25.60 -7.30 15.00
C GLU A 211 -26.21 -8.60 15.55
N PRO A 212 -26.98 -8.53 16.64
CA PRO A 212 -27.72 -9.69 17.12
C PRO A 212 -28.76 -10.06 16.07
N GLU A 213 -28.69 -11.31 15.62
CA GLU A 213 -29.56 -12.01 14.67
C GLU A 213 -31.02 -12.15 15.21
N ASP A 214 -31.59 -11.10 15.77
CA ASP A 214 -32.93 -11.18 16.36
C ASP A 214 -33.73 -9.87 16.26
N ARG A 215 -33.94 -9.36 15.05
CA ARG A 215 -35.05 -8.46 14.76
C ARG A 215 -35.71 -8.82 13.44
N ASN A 216 -36.39 -9.96 13.47
CA ASN A 216 -37.45 -10.21 12.52
C ASN A 216 -38.73 -9.52 13.07
N PRO A 217 -39.14 -8.33 12.60
CA PRO A 217 -40.44 -7.80 12.92
C PRO A 217 -41.44 -8.64 12.13
N THR A 218 -42.02 -9.63 12.79
CA THR A 218 -43.24 -10.29 12.33
C THR A 218 -44.34 -9.23 12.20
N TRP A 219 -44.41 -8.63 11.02
CA TRP A 219 -45.57 -7.87 10.61
C TRP A 219 -46.72 -8.88 10.44
N SER A 220 -47.46 -9.10 11.54
CA SER A 220 -48.73 -9.78 11.51
C SER A 220 -49.68 -8.94 10.67
N ASN A 221 -49.86 -9.30 9.41
CA ASN A 221 -50.97 -8.84 8.59
C ASN A 221 -52.26 -9.42 9.17
N ALA A 222 -52.78 -8.77 10.20
CA ALA A 222 -54.18 -8.94 10.57
C ALA A 222 -55.05 -8.25 9.51
N ALA A 223 -55.58 -9.04 8.60
CA ALA A 223 -56.63 -8.61 7.71
C ALA A 223 -57.85 -8.17 8.53
N PRO A 224 -58.49 -7.03 8.24
CA PRO A 224 -59.76 -6.73 8.84
C PRO A 224 -60.84 -7.59 8.17
N ASP A 225 -61.47 -8.47 9.00
CA ASP A 225 -62.68 -9.18 8.64
C ASP A 225 -63.71 -8.18 8.21
N GLY A 226 -64.12 -8.26 6.95
CA GLY A 226 -65.30 -7.59 6.41
C GLY A 226 -66.55 -8.36 6.83
N THR A 227 -67.38 -7.70 7.63
CA THR A 227 -68.76 -8.08 7.78
C THR A 227 -69.62 -6.89 7.47
N MET A 228 -70.39 -7.04 6.38
CA MET A 228 -71.60 -6.40 5.94
C MET A 228 -71.76 -4.89 6.02
#